data_a3bb7488deb9869bfe529a21ef75fbca
#
_entry.id   a3bb7488deb9869bfe529a21ef75fbca
#
_cell.length_a   1.000
_cell.length_b   1.000
_cell.length_c   1.000
_cell.angle_alpha   90.00
_cell.angle_beta   90.00
_cell.angle_gamma   90.00
#
_symmetry.space_group_name_H-M   'P 1'
#
loop_
_entity.id
_entity.type
_entity.pdbx_description
1 polymer ?
#
loop_
_entity_poly.entity_id
_entity_poly.type
_entity_poly.pdbx_seq_one_letter_code
_entity_poly.pdbx_strand_id
1 'polypeptide(L)'
;MTAGLRAERVSWSPGGALVLDGVSVAPEPGTVTGILGPNGSGKSTLLRLLAGVLAPESGVVTLDGDPLASVGRRQAARRIAMVQQQSDAQVELTVADVVRLGRVPHRRAWQPASAADEAAVRSALERSGLADRAHRLWHTLSGGERQRVQIARALAQEPRELLLDEPTNHLDIQHQLELLDLIGTLGITSVVALHDLNLAATYCARVVVLREGRVVAAGEPGDVLTEELIADVYGVRAEVTRPGARPHIRYLGTTRPGVPG
;
A
#
# COMPACT_ATOMS: atom_id res chain seq x y z
N MET A 1 -9.48 -23.24 -5.18
CA MET A 1 -10.03 -21.88 -5.03
C MET A 1 -8.89 -20.99 -4.58
N THR A 2 -8.55 -19.97 -5.35
CA THR A 2 -7.46 -19.05 -5.03
C THR A 2 -7.97 -18.03 -4.02
N ALA A 3 -7.52 -18.17 -2.76
CA ALA A 3 -7.84 -17.24 -1.68
C ALA A 3 -7.14 -15.89 -1.90
N GLY A 4 -7.74 -14.79 -1.41
CA GLY A 4 -7.16 -13.46 -1.39
C GLY A 4 -7.74 -12.47 -2.40
N LEU A 5 -7.14 -11.29 -2.42
CA LEU A 5 -7.56 -10.16 -3.24
C LEU A 5 -6.94 -10.23 -4.64
N ARG A 6 -7.74 -9.99 -5.70
CA ARG A 6 -7.27 -10.01 -7.09
C ARG A 6 -7.97 -8.93 -7.91
N ALA A 7 -7.26 -8.42 -8.89
CA ALA A 7 -7.83 -7.65 -10.00
C ALA A 7 -7.59 -8.40 -11.30
N GLU A 8 -8.61 -8.53 -12.13
CA GLU A 8 -8.54 -9.22 -13.43
C GLU A 8 -9.03 -8.27 -14.53
N ARG A 9 -8.08 -7.85 -15.39
CA ARG A 9 -8.31 -6.95 -16.53
C ARG A 9 -9.13 -5.72 -16.19
N VAL A 10 -8.86 -5.08 -15.03
CA VAL A 10 -9.59 -3.91 -14.60
C VAL A 10 -9.18 -2.68 -15.41
N SER A 11 -10.18 -1.93 -15.89
CA SER A 11 -9.99 -0.62 -16.50
C SER A 11 -10.83 0.43 -15.79
N TRP A 12 -10.34 1.67 -15.79
CA TRP A 12 -11.01 2.79 -15.17
C TRP A 12 -10.64 4.11 -15.85
N SER A 13 -11.67 4.92 -16.21
CA SER A 13 -11.51 6.15 -16.98
C SER A 13 -12.47 7.25 -16.52
N PRO A 14 -12.14 8.03 -15.48
CA PRO A 14 -12.99 9.10 -15.01
C PRO A 14 -13.17 10.19 -16.08
N GLY A 15 -14.41 10.42 -16.51
CA GLY A 15 -14.72 11.45 -17.52
C GLY A 15 -14.07 11.21 -18.89
N GLY A 16 -13.77 9.95 -19.23
CA GLY A 16 -13.20 9.55 -20.53
C GLY A 16 -11.66 9.57 -20.60
N ALA A 17 -10.97 10.04 -19.59
CA ALA A 17 -9.51 9.94 -19.51
C ALA A 17 -9.10 8.57 -18.95
N LEU A 18 -8.50 7.71 -19.76
CA LEU A 18 -8.08 6.37 -19.36
C LEU A 18 -6.94 6.46 -18.34
N VAL A 19 -7.17 5.98 -17.13
CA VAL A 19 -6.19 5.95 -16.03
C VAL A 19 -5.62 4.55 -15.82
N LEU A 20 -6.47 3.52 -15.99
CA LEU A 20 -6.05 2.10 -15.97
C LEU A 20 -6.68 1.38 -17.14
N ASP A 21 -5.89 0.52 -17.80
CA ASP A 21 -6.28 -0.22 -18.99
C ASP A 21 -5.90 -1.70 -18.87
N GLY A 22 -6.89 -2.55 -18.61
CA GLY A 22 -6.75 -4.01 -18.58
C GLY A 22 -5.78 -4.55 -17.53
N VAL A 23 -5.60 -3.86 -16.41
CA VAL A 23 -4.65 -4.22 -15.34
C VAL A 23 -5.08 -5.49 -14.62
N SER A 24 -4.15 -6.44 -14.49
CA SER A 24 -4.33 -7.65 -13.67
C SER A 24 -3.24 -7.75 -12.61
N VAL A 25 -3.66 -7.96 -11.35
CA VAL A 25 -2.76 -8.12 -10.19
C VAL A 25 -3.32 -9.16 -9.24
N ALA A 26 -2.46 -10.08 -8.81
CA ALA A 26 -2.79 -11.13 -7.84
C ALA A 26 -1.70 -11.19 -6.77
N PRO A 27 -1.82 -10.47 -5.65
CA PRO A 27 -0.87 -10.53 -4.55
C PRO A 27 -0.78 -11.95 -3.97
N GLU A 28 0.43 -12.36 -3.59
CA GLU A 28 0.63 -13.65 -2.93
C GLU A 28 0.27 -13.54 -1.45
N PRO A 29 -0.50 -14.50 -0.91
CA PRO A 29 -0.92 -14.46 0.49
C PRO A 29 0.26 -14.35 1.47
N GLY A 30 0.13 -13.43 2.44
CA GLY A 30 1.12 -13.24 3.50
C GLY A 30 2.42 -12.56 3.07
N THR A 31 2.52 -12.10 1.81
CA THR A 31 3.71 -11.41 1.28
C THR A 31 3.45 -9.94 1.00
N VAL A 32 4.52 -9.20 0.70
CA VAL A 32 4.47 -7.80 0.26
C VAL A 32 4.63 -7.74 -1.25
N THR A 33 3.62 -7.19 -1.94
CA THR A 33 3.66 -6.88 -3.37
C THR A 33 3.84 -5.37 -3.56
N GLY A 34 4.89 -4.96 -4.25
CA GLY A 34 5.15 -3.55 -4.60
C GLY A 34 4.45 -3.16 -5.89
N ILE A 35 3.73 -2.03 -5.88
CA ILE A 35 3.24 -1.38 -7.11
C ILE A 35 4.17 -0.22 -7.41
N LEU A 36 4.85 -0.32 -8.56
CA LEU A 36 5.87 0.62 -9.02
C LEU A 36 5.40 1.36 -10.28
N GLY A 37 6.03 2.46 -10.59
CA GLY A 37 5.79 3.25 -11.79
C GLY A 37 5.91 4.75 -11.54
N PRO A 38 6.06 5.57 -12.58
CA PRO A 38 6.15 7.01 -12.46
C PRO A 38 4.87 7.64 -11.89
N ASN A 39 4.94 8.94 -11.58
CA ASN A 39 3.75 9.69 -11.16
C ASN A 39 2.70 9.66 -12.29
N GLY A 40 1.43 9.50 -11.91
CA GLY A 40 0.33 9.40 -12.87
C GLY A 40 0.19 8.05 -13.57
N SER A 41 0.99 7.02 -13.24
CA SER A 41 0.88 5.69 -13.85
C SER A 41 -0.34 4.88 -13.41
N GLY A 42 -1.12 5.35 -12.42
CA GLY A 42 -2.35 4.69 -11.96
C GLY A 42 -2.21 3.90 -10.65
N LYS A 43 -1.08 3.96 -9.93
CA LYS A 43 -0.83 3.21 -8.67
C LYS A 43 -1.94 3.40 -7.64
N SER A 44 -2.22 4.64 -7.26
CA SER A 44 -3.26 4.97 -6.27
C SER A 44 -4.67 4.59 -6.74
N THR A 45 -4.94 4.69 -8.05
CA THR A 45 -6.21 4.26 -8.64
C THR A 45 -6.37 2.75 -8.53
N LEU A 46 -5.33 1.98 -8.83
CA LEU A 46 -5.34 0.53 -8.67
C LEU A 46 -5.60 0.12 -7.22
N LEU A 47 -4.92 0.76 -6.25
CA LEU A 47 -5.15 0.49 -4.83
C LEU A 47 -6.60 0.81 -4.41
N ARG A 48 -7.19 1.90 -4.91
CA ARG A 48 -8.60 2.26 -4.63
C ARG A 48 -9.59 1.27 -5.24
N LEU A 49 -9.30 0.73 -6.43
CA LEU A 49 -10.11 -0.35 -7.04
C LEU A 49 -10.01 -1.63 -6.19
N LEU A 50 -8.80 -2.03 -5.80
CA LEU A 50 -8.57 -3.18 -4.93
C LEU A 50 -9.26 -3.02 -3.56
N ALA A 51 -9.32 -1.81 -3.02
CA ALA A 51 -10.02 -1.50 -1.78
C ALA A 51 -11.56 -1.46 -1.92
N GLY A 52 -12.09 -1.52 -3.14
CA GLY A 52 -13.52 -1.32 -3.40
C GLY A 52 -14.01 0.11 -3.14
N VAL A 53 -13.09 1.09 -3.09
CA VAL A 53 -13.42 2.53 -3.01
C VAL A 53 -13.90 3.04 -4.36
N LEU A 54 -13.30 2.51 -5.44
CA LEU A 54 -13.74 2.73 -6.81
C LEU A 54 -14.29 1.42 -7.39
N ALA A 55 -15.25 1.52 -8.29
CA ALA A 55 -15.72 0.39 -9.08
C ALA A 55 -15.01 0.41 -10.45
N PRO A 56 -14.50 -0.73 -10.96
CA PRO A 56 -13.93 -0.79 -12.29
C PRO A 56 -15.02 -0.62 -13.35
N GLU A 57 -14.71 0.02 -14.48
CA GLU A 57 -15.61 0.12 -15.65
C GLU A 57 -15.64 -1.18 -16.46
N SER A 58 -14.51 -1.88 -16.49
CA SER A 58 -14.42 -3.23 -17.05
C SER A 58 -13.47 -4.09 -16.23
N GLY A 59 -13.56 -5.40 -16.41
CA GLY A 59 -12.84 -6.37 -15.57
C GLY A 59 -13.51 -6.56 -14.21
N VAL A 60 -12.85 -7.22 -13.30
CA VAL A 60 -13.41 -7.54 -11.98
C VAL A 60 -12.32 -7.51 -10.90
N VAL A 61 -12.68 -7.01 -9.72
CA VAL A 61 -11.90 -7.24 -8.48
C VAL A 61 -12.61 -8.33 -7.69
N THR A 62 -11.87 -9.34 -7.25
CA THR A 62 -12.40 -10.47 -6.47
C THR A 62 -11.71 -10.55 -5.11
N LEU A 63 -12.45 -10.99 -4.10
CA LEU A 63 -11.97 -11.33 -2.77
C LEU A 63 -12.36 -12.78 -2.45
N ASP A 64 -11.37 -13.65 -2.26
CA ASP A 64 -11.55 -15.10 -2.06
C ASP A 64 -12.34 -15.78 -3.21
N GLY A 65 -12.29 -15.23 -4.42
CA GLY A 65 -12.98 -15.73 -5.61
C GLY A 65 -14.34 -15.08 -5.87
N ASP A 66 -14.92 -14.39 -4.91
CA ASP A 66 -16.19 -13.68 -5.08
C ASP A 66 -15.94 -12.25 -5.62
N PRO A 67 -16.74 -11.76 -6.57
CA PRO A 67 -16.66 -10.36 -7.00
C PRO A 67 -16.79 -9.41 -5.81
N LEU A 68 -15.86 -8.48 -5.64
CA LEU A 68 -15.85 -7.54 -4.50
C LEU A 68 -17.14 -6.70 -4.45
N ALA A 69 -17.74 -6.41 -5.60
CA ALA A 69 -19.02 -5.71 -5.70
C ALA A 69 -20.19 -6.49 -5.06
N SER A 70 -20.11 -7.83 -5.00
CA SER A 70 -21.12 -8.68 -4.34
C SER A 70 -20.87 -8.84 -2.85
N VAL A 71 -19.65 -8.56 -2.39
CA VAL A 71 -19.30 -8.56 -0.98
C VAL A 71 -19.84 -7.28 -0.34
N GLY A 72 -20.66 -7.40 0.70
CA GLY A 72 -21.19 -6.22 1.40
C GLY A 72 -20.08 -5.31 1.91
N ARG A 73 -20.23 -3.97 1.74
CA ARG A 73 -19.21 -2.96 2.10
C ARG A 73 -18.58 -3.17 3.47
N ARG A 74 -19.38 -3.54 4.44
CA ARG A 74 -18.92 -3.80 5.80
C ARG A 74 -18.06 -5.06 5.92
N GLN A 75 -18.41 -6.10 5.17
CA GLN A 75 -17.64 -7.35 5.12
C GLN A 75 -16.31 -7.11 4.41
N ALA A 76 -16.30 -6.42 3.28
CA ALA A 76 -15.08 -6.00 2.59
C ALA A 76 -14.18 -5.16 3.51
N ALA A 77 -14.76 -4.15 4.21
CA ALA A 77 -14.04 -3.31 5.16
C ALA A 77 -13.50 -4.05 6.40
N ARG A 78 -13.94 -5.26 6.72
CA ARG A 78 -13.32 -6.11 7.75
C ARG A 78 -12.14 -6.93 7.23
N ARG A 79 -12.02 -7.07 5.92
CA ARG A 79 -11.02 -7.91 5.28
C ARG A 79 -9.90 -7.09 4.67
N ILE A 80 -10.22 -5.92 4.13
CA ILE A 80 -9.31 -5.04 3.41
C ILE A 80 -9.17 -3.74 4.20
N ALA A 81 -7.97 -3.43 4.65
CA ALA A 81 -7.64 -2.13 5.20
C ALA A 81 -6.82 -1.32 4.19
N MET A 82 -7.10 -0.03 4.08
CA MET A 82 -6.35 0.88 3.22
C MET A 82 -5.80 2.05 4.03
N VAL A 83 -4.50 2.28 3.87
CA VAL A 83 -3.81 3.46 4.38
C VAL A 83 -3.52 4.37 3.18
N GLN A 84 -4.15 5.53 3.17
CA GLN A 84 -3.96 6.55 2.13
C GLN A 84 -2.92 7.58 2.57
N GLN A 85 -2.35 8.30 1.59
CA GLN A 85 -1.53 9.47 1.84
C GLN A 85 -2.31 10.49 2.69
N GLN A 86 -1.67 11.06 3.70
CA GLN A 86 -2.35 11.85 4.74
C GLN A 86 -2.94 13.16 4.22
N SER A 87 -4.12 13.50 4.75
CA SER A 87 -4.58 14.88 4.88
C SER A 87 -4.31 15.36 6.31
N ASP A 88 -3.74 16.56 6.45
CA ASP A 88 -3.49 17.21 7.74
C ASP A 88 -4.82 17.63 8.40
N ALA A 89 -5.42 16.72 9.14
CA ALA A 89 -6.55 17.06 10.00
C ALA A 89 -6.01 17.44 11.40
N GLN A 90 -6.25 18.69 11.81
CA GLN A 90 -6.04 19.09 13.20
C GLN A 90 -7.21 18.55 14.04
N VAL A 91 -7.02 17.39 14.64
CA VAL A 91 -8.04 16.75 15.47
C VAL A 91 -7.46 16.58 16.87
N GLU A 92 -8.22 16.99 17.89
CA GLU A 92 -7.88 16.76 19.31
C GLU A 92 -8.24 15.32 19.72
N LEU A 93 -7.60 14.35 19.09
CA LEU A 93 -7.75 12.93 19.41
C LEU A 93 -6.41 12.39 19.93
N THR A 94 -6.49 11.44 20.86
CA THR A 94 -5.33 10.66 21.25
C THR A 94 -4.97 9.63 20.20
N VAL A 95 -3.75 9.11 20.27
CA VAL A 95 -3.30 7.97 19.43
C VAL A 95 -4.27 6.80 19.55
N ALA A 96 -4.69 6.45 20.78
CA ALA A 96 -5.65 5.38 21.01
C ALA A 96 -7.00 5.64 20.35
N ASP A 97 -7.47 6.90 20.35
CA ASP A 97 -8.74 7.25 19.71
C ASP A 97 -8.67 7.09 18.19
N VAL A 98 -7.55 7.52 17.57
CA VAL A 98 -7.33 7.34 16.13
C VAL A 98 -7.28 5.85 15.77
N VAL A 99 -6.57 5.04 16.54
CA VAL A 99 -6.48 3.58 16.32
C VAL A 99 -7.84 2.91 16.49
N ARG A 100 -8.65 3.36 17.48
CA ARG A 100 -10.00 2.86 17.71
C ARG A 100 -10.94 3.08 16.53
N LEU A 101 -10.71 4.08 15.66
CA LEU A 101 -11.47 4.26 14.42
C LEU A 101 -11.34 3.04 13.47
N GLY A 102 -10.27 2.26 13.55
CA GLY A 102 -10.13 1.00 12.84
C GLY A 102 -11.20 -0.04 13.18
N ARG A 103 -11.88 0.10 14.34
CA ARG A 103 -12.96 -0.81 14.76
C ARG A 103 -14.33 -0.48 14.16
N VAL A 104 -14.49 0.63 13.44
CA VAL A 104 -15.76 1.05 12.84
C VAL A 104 -16.44 -0.07 12.04
N PRO A 105 -15.76 -0.87 11.19
CA PRO A 105 -16.40 -1.96 10.46
C PRO A 105 -16.93 -3.10 11.34
N HIS A 106 -16.42 -3.25 12.57
CA HIS A 106 -16.82 -4.29 13.51
C HIS A 106 -17.99 -3.89 14.41
N ARG A 107 -18.18 -2.57 14.63
CA ARG A 107 -19.17 -2.05 15.56
C ARG A 107 -20.52 -1.83 14.87
N ARG A 108 -21.61 -2.11 15.57
CA ARG A 108 -22.95 -1.65 15.17
C ARG A 108 -23.11 -0.18 15.57
N ALA A 109 -23.94 0.57 14.84
CA ALA A 109 -24.27 1.94 15.21
C ALA A 109 -24.78 1.99 16.65
N TRP A 110 -24.33 3.00 17.40
CA TRP A 110 -24.76 3.29 18.78
C TRP A 110 -24.38 2.23 19.85
N GLN A 111 -23.55 1.24 19.51
CA GLN A 111 -23.04 0.31 20.52
C GLN A 111 -21.72 0.82 21.12
N PRO A 112 -21.53 0.73 22.45
CA PRO A 112 -20.24 1.00 23.07
C PRO A 112 -19.16 0.04 22.55
N ALA A 113 -17.90 0.39 22.72
CA ALA A 113 -16.78 -0.49 22.38
C ALA A 113 -16.88 -1.77 23.23
N SER A 114 -16.70 -2.91 22.58
CA SER A 114 -16.66 -4.22 23.26
C SER A 114 -15.26 -4.49 23.82
N ALA A 115 -15.15 -5.44 24.74
CA ALA A 115 -13.85 -5.92 25.23
C ALA A 115 -12.95 -6.43 24.08
N ALA A 116 -13.53 -7.02 23.03
CA ALA A 116 -12.82 -7.46 21.83
C ALA A 116 -12.28 -6.27 21.03
N ASP A 117 -13.05 -5.16 20.94
CA ASP A 117 -12.56 -3.94 20.27
C ASP A 117 -11.37 -3.33 21.02
N GLU A 118 -11.44 -3.26 22.35
CA GLU A 118 -10.32 -2.73 23.15
C GLU A 118 -9.09 -3.65 23.10
N ALA A 119 -9.28 -4.97 23.02
CA ALA A 119 -8.19 -5.92 22.81
C ALA A 119 -7.53 -5.74 21.45
N ALA A 120 -8.31 -5.58 20.38
CA ALA A 120 -7.79 -5.34 19.04
C ALA A 120 -7.01 -4.02 18.93
N VAL A 121 -7.50 -2.94 19.58
CA VAL A 121 -6.80 -1.66 19.65
C VAL A 121 -5.47 -1.80 20.38
N ARG A 122 -5.45 -2.50 21.53
CA ARG A 122 -4.23 -2.74 22.31
C ARG A 122 -3.18 -3.51 21.49
N SER A 123 -3.60 -4.63 20.89
CA SER A 123 -2.74 -5.43 20.03
C SER A 123 -2.18 -4.63 18.85
N ALA A 124 -2.99 -3.78 18.23
CA ALA A 124 -2.54 -2.93 17.12
C ALA A 124 -1.50 -1.91 17.58
N LEU A 125 -1.68 -1.29 18.74
CA LEU A 125 -0.70 -0.37 19.35
C LEU A 125 0.61 -1.07 19.69
N GLU A 126 0.56 -2.26 20.28
CA GLU A 126 1.73 -3.07 20.62
C GLU A 126 2.51 -3.46 19.36
N ARG A 127 1.83 -4.02 18.35
CA ARG A 127 2.45 -4.42 17.08
C ARG A 127 3.09 -3.26 16.32
N SER A 128 2.58 -2.05 16.50
CA SER A 128 3.10 -0.84 15.85
C SER A 128 4.13 -0.09 16.71
N GLY A 129 4.48 -0.60 17.91
CA GLY A 129 5.41 0.06 18.83
C GLY A 129 4.88 1.39 19.39
N LEU A 130 3.55 1.51 19.60
CA LEU A 130 2.89 2.73 20.03
C LEU A 130 2.21 2.61 21.41
N ALA A 131 2.41 1.50 22.12
CA ALA A 131 1.74 1.24 23.42
C ALA A 131 2.00 2.39 24.42
N ASP A 132 3.24 2.84 24.56
CA ASP A 132 3.62 3.91 25.50
C ASP A 132 3.14 5.30 25.05
N ARG A 133 2.67 5.44 23.81
CA ARG A 133 2.23 6.69 23.21
C ARG A 133 0.72 6.78 23.03
N ALA A 134 -0.03 5.79 23.52
CA ALA A 134 -1.49 5.69 23.37
C ALA A 134 -2.26 6.95 23.80
N HIS A 135 -1.77 7.65 24.81
CA HIS A 135 -2.39 8.85 25.38
C HIS A 135 -1.92 10.17 24.76
N ARG A 136 -0.88 10.15 23.89
CA ARG A 136 -0.40 11.37 23.22
C ARG A 136 -1.45 11.89 22.23
N LEU A 137 -1.54 13.21 22.12
CA LEU A 137 -2.42 13.86 21.16
C LEU A 137 -1.84 13.73 19.73
N TRP A 138 -2.70 13.41 18.77
CA TRP A 138 -2.37 13.23 17.37
C TRP A 138 -1.55 14.39 16.78
N HIS A 139 -1.95 15.63 17.07
CA HIS A 139 -1.30 16.82 16.50
C HIS A 139 0.13 17.03 17.01
N THR A 140 0.53 16.39 18.13
CA THR A 140 1.89 16.48 18.70
C THR A 140 2.86 15.49 18.10
N LEU A 141 2.41 14.61 17.22
CA LEU A 141 3.22 13.54 16.63
C LEU A 141 4.02 14.06 15.45
N SER A 142 5.24 13.49 15.26
CA SER A 142 6.01 13.63 14.03
C SER A 142 5.30 12.96 12.84
N GLY A 143 5.73 13.27 11.60
CA GLY A 143 5.18 12.63 10.41
C GLY A 143 5.31 11.10 10.43
N GLY A 144 6.47 10.58 10.83
CA GLY A 144 6.70 9.14 10.96
C GLY A 144 5.85 8.49 12.05
N GLU A 145 5.67 9.15 13.20
CA GLU A 145 4.78 8.69 14.25
C GLU A 145 3.32 8.65 13.76
N ARG A 146 2.86 9.69 13.06
CA ARG A 146 1.51 9.71 12.47
C ARG A 146 1.31 8.57 11.49
N GLN A 147 2.30 8.29 10.63
CA GLN A 147 2.23 7.18 9.69
C GLN A 147 2.12 5.83 10.39
N ARG A 148 2.88 5.61 11.47
CA ARG A 148 2.74 4.40 12.32
C ARG A 148 1.36 4.29 12.95
N VAL A 149 0.76 5.40 13.41
CA VAL A 149 -0.60 5.41 13.96
C VAL A 149 -1.64 5.04 12.90
N GLN A 150 -1.47 5.49 11.63
CA GLN A 150 -2.35 5.09 10.54
C GLN A 150 -2.26 3.57 10.25
N ILE A 151 -1.06 3.00 10.33
CA ILE A 151 -0.90 1.53 10.23
C ILE A 151 -1.54 0.84 11.43
N ALA A 152 -1.33 1.34 12.66
CA ALA A 152 -1.99 0.80 13.84
C ALA A 152 -3.52 0.82 13.70
N ARG A 153 -4.08 1.92 13.17
CA ARG A 153 -5.51 2.02 12.85
C ARG A 153 -5.94 0.94 11.85
N ALA A 154 -5.17 0.72 10.80
CA ALA A 154 -5.44 -0.33 9.83
C ALA A 154 -5.36 -1.72 10.47
N LEU A 155 -4.37 -1.97 11.34
CA LEU A 155 -4.21 -3.24 12.05
C LEU A 155 -5.34 -3.50 13.06
N ALA A 156 -5.86 -2.45 13.73
CA ALA A 156 -7.02 -2.56 14.61
C ALA A 156 -8.28 -3.04 13.88
N GLN A 157 -8.34 -2.92 12.57
CA GLN A 157 -9.39 -3.47 11.71
C GLN A 157 -9.28 -5.00 11.57
N GLU A 158 -8.15 -5.62 12.00
CA GLU A 158 -7.84 -7.05 11.85
C GLU A 158 -7.96 -7.52 10.38
N PRO A 159 -7.32 -6.81 9.43
CA PRO A 159 -7.44 -7.11 8.01
C PRO A 159 -6.65 -8.37 7.66
N ARG A 160 -7.03 -9.02 6.53
CA ARG A 160 -6.19 -10.01 5.84
C ARG A 160 -5.41 -9.41 4.68
N GLU A 161 -5.92 -8.29 4.15
CA GLU A 161 -5.34 -7.55 3.04
C GLU A 161 -5.05 -6.11 3.48
N LEU A 162 -3.81 -5.66 3.33
CA LEU A 162 -3.37 -4.31 3.70
C LEU A 162 -2.88 -3.58 2.45
N LEU A 163 -3.54 -2.49 2.11
CA LEU A 163 -3.22 -1.66 0.96
C LEU A 163 -2.62 -0.34 1.44
N LEU A 164 -1.43 0.01 0.94
CA LEU A 164 -0.71 1.21 1.39
C LEU A 164 -0.34 2.08 0.17
N ASP A 165 -0.87 3.29 0.17
CA ASP A 165 -0.63 4.26 -0.90
C ASP A 165 0.51 5.20 -0.49
N GLU A 166 1.71 4.96 -1.02
CA GLU A 166 2.93 5.73 -0.81
C GLU A 166 3.25 5.98 0.69
N PRO A 167 3.30 4.91 1.51
CA PRO A 167 3.41 5.06 2.97
C PRO A 167 4.75 5.62 3.44
N THR A 168 5.76 5.64 2.58
CA THR A 168 7.12 6.12 2.88
C THR A 168 7.35 7.59 2.52
N ASN A 169 6.38 8.26 1.88
CA ASN A 169 6.54 9.64 1.47
C ASN A 169 6.69 10.58 2.67
N HIS A 170 7.58 11.57 2.52
CA HIS A 170 7.90 12.57 3.55
C HIS A 170 8.50 12.02 4.85
N LEU A 171 8.91 10.75 4.87
CA LEU A 171 9.64 10.16 5.97
C LEU A 171 11.15 10.24 5.71
N ASP A 172 11.94 10.42 6.76
CA ASP A 172 13.37 10.20 6.69
C ASP A 172 13.72 8.72 6.50
N ILE A 173 14.95 8.44 6.12
CA ILE A 173 15.40 7.08 5.77
C ILE A 173 15.17 6.09 6.91
N GLN A 174 15.45 6.48 8.15
CA GLN A 174 15.26 5.59 9.30
C GLN A 174 13.79 5.17 9.43
N HIS A 175 12.87 6.14 9.40
CA HIS A 175 11.43 5.87 9.54
C HIS A 175 10.87 5.09 8.34
N GLN A 176 11.40 5.29 7.11
CA GLN A 176 11.03 4.48 5.94
C GLN A 176 11.37 3.01 6.14
N LEU A 177 12.61 2.72 6.57
CA LEU A 177 13.07 1.35 6.80
C LEU A 177 12.26 0.68 7.92
N GLU A 178 12.12 1.36 9.07
CA GLU A 178 11.35 0.84 10.21
C GLU A 178 9.89 0.55 9.86
N LEU A 179 9.28 1.37 8.97
CA LEU A 179 7.92 1.18 8.52
C LEU A 179 7.79 -0.05 7.62
N LEU A 180 8.71 -0.22 6.67
CA LEU A 180 8.70 -1.37 5.76
C LEU A 180 9.09 -2.67 6.48
N ASP A 181 9.99 -2.63 7.45
CA ASP A 181 10.28 -3.74 8.36
C ASP A 181 9.02 -4.15 9.12
N LEU A 182 8.30 -3.18 9.70
CA LEU A 182 7.02 -3.45 10.36
C LEU A 182 6.06 -4.17 9.41
N ILE A 183 5.82 -3.62 8.20
CA ILE A 183 4.90 -4.21 7.21
C ILE A 183 5.33 -5.64 6.85
N GLY A 184 6.62 -5.87 6.63
CA GLY A 184 7.18 -7.17 6.29
C GLY A 184 6.97 -8.24 7.37
N THR A 185 6.95 -7.84 8.65
CA THR A 185 6.77 -8.76 9.80
C THR A 185 5.31 -9.06 10.12
N LEU A 186 4.34 -8.34 9.53
CA LEU A 186 2.92 -8.50 9.87
C LEU A 186 2.34 -9.86 9.50
N GLY A 187 2.88 -10.55 8.47
CA GLY A 187 2.30 -11.78 7.92
C GLY A 187 0.93 -11.57 7.25
N ILE A 188 0.61 -10.33 6.89
CA ILE A 188 -0.63 -9.92 6.20
C ILE A 188 -0.29 -9.72 4.73
N THR A 189 -1.17 -10.15 3.83
CA THR A 189 -1.03 -9.87 2.39
C THR A 189 -1.03 -8.36 2.19
N SER A 190 0.09 -7.79 1.76
CA SER A 190 0.27 -6.35 1.67
C SER A 190 0.54 -5.91 0.23
N VAL A 191 -0.15 -4.87 -0.24
CA VAL A 191 0.11 -4.22 -1.53
C VAL A 191 0.52 -2.78 -1.26
N VAL A 192 1.74 -2.43 -1.65
CA VAL A 192 2.37 -1.16 -1.30
C VAL A 192 2.75 -0.40 -2.57
N ALA A 193 2.20 0.79 -2.79
CA ALA A 193 2.72 1.68 -3.82
C ALA A 193 4.02 2.33 -3.32
N LEU A 194 5.09 2.18 -4.08
CA LEU A 194 6.42 2.70 -3.75
C LEU A 194 6.98 3.50 -4.93
N HIS A 195 7.80 4.49 -4.62
CA HIS A 195 8.59 5.25 -5.61
C HIS A 195 10.04 4.80 -5.66
N ASP A 196 10.60 4.36 -4.54
CA ASP A 196 11.98 3.94 -4.44
C ASP A 196 12.14 2.48 -4.88
N LEU A 197 12.92 2.26 -5.94
CA LEU A 197 13.16 0.92 -6.50
C LEU A 197 14.03 0.05 -5.58
N ASN A 198 14.96 0.64 -4.81
CA ASN A 198 15.78 -0.11 -3.85
C ASN A 198 14.96 -0.56 -2.65
N LEU A 199 14.03 0.27 -2.16
CA LEU A 199 13.09 -0.14 -1.12
C LEU A 199 12.19 -1.27 -1.63
N ALA A 200 11.66 -1.16 -2.85
CA ALA A 200 10.86 -2.23 -3.44
C ALA A 200 11.68 -3.53 -3.62
N ALA A 201 12.91 -3.44 -4.10
CA ALA A 201 13.82 -4.57 -4.24
C ALA A 201 14.12 -5.25 -2.90
N THR A 202 14.19 -4.45 -1.81
CA THR A 202 14.54 -4.94 -0.48
C THR A 202 13.35 -5.58 0.24
N TYR A 203 12.16 -5.00 0.13
CA TYR A 203 11.04 -5.36 0.99
C TYR A 203 9.92 -6.13 0.28
N CYS A 204 9.83 -6.08 -1.05
CA CYS A 204 8.78 -6.77 -1.77
C CYS A 204 9.20 -8.17 -2.22
N ALA A 205 8.31 -9.15 -2.03
CA ALA A 205 8.48 -10.48 -2.62
C ALA A 205 8.22 -10.45 -4.14
N ARG A 206 7.27 -9.61 -4.55
CA ARG A 206 6.93 -9.38 -5.96
C ARG A 206 6.73 -7.89 -6.23
N VAL A 207 6.96 -7.49 -7.47
CA VAL A 207 6.68 -6.14 -7.95
C VAL A 207 5.81 -6.18 -9.20
N VAL A 208 4.97 -5.16 -9.35
CA VAL A 208 4.15 -4.88 -10.53
C VAL A 208 4.50 -3.48 -10.98
N VAL A 209 4.99 -3.33 -12.19
CA VAL A 209 5.38 -2.03 -12.74
C VAL A 209 4.30 -1.51 -13.66
N LEU A 210 3.76 -0.34 -13.32
CA LEU A 210 2.75 0.37 -14.11
C LEU A 210 3.38 1.50 -14.92
N ARG A 211 2.97 1.60 -16.18
CA ARG A 211 3.25 2.74 -17.06
C ARG A 211 2.00 3.08 -17.85
N GLU A 212 1.58 4.34 -17.84
CA GLU A 212 0.43 4.82 -18.61
C GLU A 212 -0.82 3.95 -18.42
N GLY A 213 -1.09 3.55 -17.17
CA GLY A 213 -2.25 2.76 -16.81
C GLY A 213 -2.19 1.27 -17.14
N ARG A 214 -1.07 0.75 -17.62
CA ARG A 214 -0.87 -0.66 -17.99
C ARG A 214 0.22 -1.32 -17.17
N VAL A 215 0.11 -2.62 -16.95
CA VAL A 215 1.21 -3.42 -16.40
C VAL A 215 2.22 -3.68 -17.51
N VAL A 216 3.45 -3.20 -17.33
CA VAL A 216 4.55 -3.42 -18.27
C VAL A 216 5.48 -4.55 -17.84
N ALA A 217 5.55 -4.83 -16.55
CA ALA A 217 6.28 -5.98 -16.00
C ALA A 217 5.71 -6.39 -14.64
N ALA A 218 5.79 -7.69 -14.32
CA ALA A 218 5.42 -8.21 -13.01
C ALA A 218 6.22 -9.49 -12.71
N GLY A 219 6.73 -9.62 -11.48
CA GLY A 219 7.54 -10.76 -11.08
C GLY A 219 8.34 -10.50 -9.81
N GLU A 220 9.35 -11.30 -9.56
CA GLU A 220 10.32 -11.04 -8.50
C GLU A 220 11.14 -9.79 -8.82
N PRO A 221 11.53 -8.98 -7.81
CA PRO A 221 12.30 -7.75 -8.06
C PRO A 221 13.57 -7.98 -8.87
N GLY A 222 14.27 -9.12 -8.66
CA GLY A 222 15.50 -9.47 -9.37
C GLY A 222 15.32 -9.71 -10.87
N ASP A 223 14.14 -10.17 -11.27
CA ASP A 223 13.83 -10.44 -12.68
C ASP A 223 13.25 -9.20 -13.38
N VAL A 224 12.51 -8.40 -12.65
CA VAL A 224 11.76 -7.26 -13.18
C VAL A 224 12.60 -6.00 -13.26
N LEU A 225 13.40 -5.69 -12.22
CA LEU A 225 14.12 -4.42 -12.12
C LEU A 225 15.45 -4.51 -12.90
N THR A 226 15.37 -4.43 -14.23
CA THR A 226 16.52 -4.39 -15.14
C THR A 226 16.88 -2.97 -15.54
N GLU A 227 18.11 -2.77 -16.03
CA GLU A 227 18.58 -1.47 -16.53
C GLU A 227 17.70 -0.96 -17.69
N GLU A 228 17.28 -1.87 -18.57
CA GLU A 228 16.42 -1.57 -19.73
C GLU A 228 15.03 -1.11 -19.26
N LEU A 229 14.41 -1.83 -18.30
CA LEU A 229 13.10 -1.45 -17.76
C LEU A 229 13.17 -0.10 -17.06
N ILE A 230 14.21 0.15 -16.27
CA ILE A 230 14.39 1.41 -15.55
C ILE A 230 14.56 2.57 -16.54
N ALA A 231 15.36 2.35 -17.61
CA ALA A 231 15.54 3.37 -18.65
C ALA A 231 14.23 3.65 -19.41
N ASP A 232 13.48 2.63 -19.77
CA ASP A 232 12.23 2.77 -20.53
C ASP A 232 11.11 3.40 -19.69
N VAL A 233 10.89 2.92 -18.46
CA VAL A 233 9.75 3.33 -17.63
C VAL A 233 10.01 4.65 -16.93
N TYR A 234 11.23 4.86 -16.40
CA TYR A 234 11.55 6.02 -15.55
C TYR A 234 12.38 7.08 -16.27
N GLY A 235 12.90 6.78 -17.47
CA GLY A 235 13.78 7.68 -18.20
C GLY A 235 15.13 7.91 -17.49
N VAL A 236 15.61 6.93 -16.74
CA VAL A 236 16.82 6.99 -15.92
C VAL A 236 17.78 5.89 -16.34
N ARG A 237 19.04 6.25 -16.54
CA ARG A 237 20.14 5.27 -16.68
C ARG A 237 20.53 4.78 -15.31
N ALA A 238 20.58 3.49 -15.14
CA ALA A 238 20.97 2.85 -13.89
C ALA A 238 21.96 1.70 -14.17
N GLU A 239 22.69 1.32 -13.15
CA GLU A 239 23.44 0.08 -13.07
C GLU A 239 22.77 -0.81 -12.04
N VAL A 240 22.46 -2.03 -12.41
CA VAL A 240 21.79 -3.01 -11.55
C VAL A 240 22.77 -4.11 -11.17
N THR A 241 23.20 -4.13 -9.94
CA THR A 241 24.08 -5.16 -9.39
C THR A 241 23.28 -6.13 -8.52
N ARG A 242 23.75 -7.39 -8.43
CA ARG A 242 23.11 -8.43 -7.64
C ARG A 242 24.11 -9.05 -6.67
N PRO A 243 24.43 -8.37 -5.56
CA PRO A 243 25.36 -8.91 -4.55
C PRO A 243 24.80 -10.11 -3.79
N GLY A 244 23.55 -10.49 -4.04
CA GLY A 244 22.80 -11.60 -3.46
C GLY A 244 21.53 -11.86 -4.25
N ALA A 245 20.47 -12.34 -3.56
CA ALA A 245 19.17 -12.61 -4.20
C ALA A 245 18.41 -11.33 -4.60
N ARG A 246 18.78 -10.15 -4.07
CA ARG A 246 18.07 -8.89 -4.29
C ARG A 246 18.90 -7.92 -5.13
N PRO A 247 18.29 -7.23 -6.12
CA PRO A 247 18.99 -6.25 -6.92
C PRO A 247 19.28 -4.98 -6.12
N HIS A 248 20.40 -4.33 -6.41
CA HIS A 248 20.76 -3.00 -5.94
C HIS A 248 20.91 -2.07 -7.13
N ILE A 249 20.21 -0.95 -7.11
CA ILE A 249 20.08 -0.03 -8.24
C ILE A 249 20.85 1.25 -7.93
N ARG A 250 21.87 1.53 -8.75
CA ARG A 250 22.65 2.76 -8.71
C ARG A 250 22.24 3.66 -9.87
N TYR A 251 21.63 4.80 -9.59
CA TYR A 251 21.25 5.77 -10.61
C TYR A 251 22.48 6.50 -11.15
N LEU A 252 22.57 6.59 -12.48
CA LEU A 252 23.71 7.20 -13.21
C LEU A 252 23.35 8.53 -13.84
N GLY A 253 22.05 8.84 -14.03
CA GLY A 253 21.55 10.05 -14.63
C GLY A 253 20.30 9.82 -15.47
N THR A 254 19.80 10.86 -16.15
CA THR A 254 18.63 10.75 -17.03
C THR A 254 19.03 10.16 -18.40
N THR A 255 18.08 9.51 -19.09
CA THR A 255 18.30 9.00 -20.46
C THR A 255 18.29 10.13 -21.50
N ARG A 256 17.63 11.27 -21.22
CA ARG A 256 17.69 12.47 -22.07
C ARG A 256 18.98 13.24 -21.76
N PRO A 257 19.79 13.62 -22.77
CA PRO A 257 20.88 14.55 -22.53
C PRO A 257 20.26 15.85 -21.96
N GLY A 258 20.83 16.31 -20.83
CA GLY A 258 20.36 17.54 -20.18
C GLY A 258 20.38 18.67 -21.20
N VAL A 259 19.29 19.44 -21.27
CA VAL A 259 19.31 20.76 -21.89
C VAL A 259 20.28 21.57 -21.04
N PRO A 260 21.43 22.06 -21.59
CA PRO A 260 22.31 22.96 -20.84
C PRO A 260 21.51 24.21 -20.48
N GLY A 261 21.44 24.50 -19.17
CA GLY A 261 20.84 25.73 -18.64
C GLY A 261 21.63 26.96 -18.98
#